data_79eeb025af3a002f587332ff969ed6c2
#
_entry.id   79eeb025af3a002f587332ff969ed6c2
#
_cell.length_a   1.000
_cell.length_b   1.000
_cell.length_c   1.000
_cell.angle_alpha   90.00
_cell.angle_beta   90.00
_cell.angle_gamma   90.00
#
_symmetry.space_group_name_H-M   'P 1'
#
loop_
_entity.id
_entity.type
_entity.pdbx_description
1 polymer ?
#
loop_
_entity_poly.entity_id
_entity_poly.type
_entity_poly.pdbx_seq_one_letter_code
_entity_poly.pdbx_strand_id
1 'polypeptide(L)'
;MHYVIIGNSYAALGAITGIRSIDKTSPITLISKEEYPSYARPVISYVLMGKAKEEHLPLRSDEFWSQNGVNVMLGKEAVKIDSEAHTVSLASGENISYDRLLLATGSVPFIPPMKGLENVEKKFTFMTWADMKAVEKACSKKSDVLIMGAGLIGLKAAEGLLDRVKSITVVDLADRVLPSILDQEGSEIVKRELEKKGITFHLGTSAEEFRAKSVTLKNGREVSFDVLIMAVGVRPAVKLAADAGAQVGRGIRVDDMCRTSVADIYAAGDVAEEKEFTTGEDRIIAIIPNATLQGECAGINMAGGEKHFENPVAMNAIGFFGTHIITAGTYMGEAEMMKERDSYKKFFVKDDRLMGFILMGRAVDRAGIYTSLVRGAVPLSSIDWETLKTKPLLAAFALRERKKMLSKEV
;
A
#
# COMPACT_ATOMS: atom_id res chain seq x y z
N MET A 1 -20.56 24.95 3.37
CA MET A 1 -19.31 24.42 2.82
C MET A 1 -19.61 23.11 2.10
N HIS A 2 -18.93 22.82 0.98
CA HIS A 2 -19.10 21.58 0.24
C HIS A 2 -17.73 20.90 0.09
N TYR A 3 -17.60 19.71 0.63
CA TYR A 3 -16.40 18.90 0.55
C TYR A 3 -16.50 17.93 -0.62
N VAL A 4 -15.46 17.87 -1.47
CA VAL A 4 -15.37 16.89 -2.55
C VAL A 4 -14.14 16.01 -2.31
N ILE A 5 -14.31 14.69 -2.48
CA ILE A 5 -13.27 13.69 -2.32
C ILE A 5 -13.17 12.88 -3.61
N ILE A 6 -12.00 12.88 -4.26
CA ILE A 6 -11.74 12.05 -5.44
C ILE A 6 -10.94 10.83 -5.02
N GLY A 7 -11.57 9.68 -5.07
CA GLY A 7 -11.04 8.38 -4.63
C GLY A 7 -11.93 7.73 -3.59
N ASN A 8 -11.91 6.40 -3.54
CA ASN A 8 -12.84 5.62 -2.72
C ASN A 8 -12.11 4.48 -2.00
N SER A 9 -11.12 4.84 -1.16
CA SER A 9 -10.36 3.86 -0.38
C SER A 9 -10.08 4.41 1.03
N TYR A 10 -9.12 3.86 1.72
CA TYR A 10 -8.83 4.16 3.13
C TYR A 10 -8.59 5.64 3.43
N ALA A 11 -7.90 6.37 2.56
CA ALA A 11 -7.70 7.81 2.74
C ALA A 11 -9.04 8.59 2.68
N ALA A 12 -9.92 8.23 1.75
CA ALA A 12 -11.24 8.84 1.66
C ALA A 12 -12.10 8.56 2.90
N LEU A 13 -12.08 7.32 3.40
CA LEU A 13 -12.79 6.95 4.65
C LEU A 13 -12.24 7.69 5.86
N GLY A 14 -10.91 7.81 5.97
CA GLY A 14 -10.26 8.64 6.98
C GLY A 14 -10.71 10.09 6.91
N ALA A 15 -10.74 10.68 5.71
CA ALA A 15 -11.14 12.06 5.51
C ALA A 15 -12.60 12.32 5.90
N ILE A 16 -13.53 11.43 5.55
CA ILE A 16 -14.93 11.54 5.98
C ILE A 16 -15.01 11.54 7.51
N THR A 17 -14.28 10.65 8.17
CA THR A 17 -14.23 10.60 9.64
C THR A 17 -13.65 11.89 10.21
N GLY A 18 -12.55 12.40 9.64
CA GLY A 18 -11.92 13.66 10.04
C GLY A 18 -12.85 14.86 9.85
N ILE A 19 -13.49 15.00 8.69
CA ILE A 19 -14.48 16.07 8.44
C ILE A 19 -15.59 16.00 9.50
N ARG A 20 -16.18 14.82 9.72
CA ARG A 20 -17.30 14.66 10.65
C ARG A 20 -16.92 14.79 12.12
N SER A 21 -15.64 14.74 12.46
CA SER A 21 -15.19 15.09 13.80
C SER A 21 -15.39 16.59 14.12
N ILE A 22 -15.31 17.44 13.09
CA ILE A 22 -15.42 18.92 13.19
C ILE A 22 -16.76 19.41 12.65
N ASP A 23 -17.06 19.14 11.38
CA ASP A 23 -18.28 19.58 10.69
C ASP A 23 -19.27 18.42 10.54
N LYS A 24 -20.39 18.51 11.25
CA LYS A 24 -21.39 17.44 11.33
C LYS A 24 -22.39 17.41 10.17
N THR A 25 -22.51 18.52 9.42
CA THR A 25 -23.68 18.74 8.56
C THR A 25 -23.41 19.10 7.10
N SER A 26 -22.28 19.75 6.81
CA SER A 26 -21.98 20.18 5.43
C SER A 26 -21.91 18.99 4.46
N PRO A 27 -22.39 19.14 3.22
CA PRO A 27 -22.40 18.03 2.25
C PRO A 27 -21.00 17.56 1.89
N ILE A 28 -20.88 16.24 1.72
CA ILE A 28 -19.67 15.57 1.22
C ILE A 28 -20.05 14.84 -0.07
N THR A 29 -19.31 15.06 -1.16
CA THR A 29 -19.43 14.27 -2.39
C THR A 29 -18.16 13.45 -2.58
N LEU A 30 -18.32 12.13 -2.70
CA LEU A 30 -17.24 11.19 -3.00
C LEU A 30 -17.36 10.72 -4.46
N ILE A 31 -16.29 10.90 -5.23
CA ILE A 31 -16.22 10.54 -6.65
C ILE A 31 -15.25 9.38 -6.84
N SER A 32 -15.70 8.31 -7.47
CA SER A 32 -14.90 7.13 -7.77
C SER A 32 -15.11 6.65 -9.19
N LYS A 33 -14.01 6.40 -9.93
CA LYS A 33 -14.07 5.77 -11.24
C LYS A 33 -14.41 4.28 -11.19
N GLU A 34 -14.15 3.63 -10.05
CA GLU A 34 -14.55 2.24 -9.82
C GLU A 34 -16.05 2.17 -9.50
N GLU A 35 -16.72 1.14 -10.00
CA GLU A 35 -18.16 0.88 -9.78
C GLU A 35 -18.43 0.19 -8.44
N TYR A 36 -17.40 -0.14 -7.69
CA TYR A 36 -17.46 -0.85 -6.42
C TYR A 36 -17.43 0.12 -5.23
N PRO A 37 -18.12 -0.22 -4.11
CA PRO A 37 -17.98 0.54 -2.86
C PRO A 37 -16.52 0.53 -2.37
N SER A 38 -16.21 1.30 -1.33
CA SER A 38 -14.91 1.20 -0.65
C SER A 38 -14.66 -0.23 -0.18
N TYR A 39 -13.56 -0.83 -0.59
CA TYR A 39 -13.26 -2.23 -0.28
C TYR A 39 -11.81 -2.45 0.13
N ALA A 40 -11.57 -3.58 0.80
CA ALA A 40 -10.26 -4.00 1.28
C ALA A 40 -9.42 -4.56 0.12
N ARG A 41 -8.66 -3.72 -0.60
CA ARG A 41 -7.80 -4.13 -1.74
C ARG A 41 -6.89 -5.32 -1.44
N PRO A 42 -6.22 -5.42 -0.28
CA PRO A 42 -5.38 -6.59 0.00
C PRO A 42 -6.15 -7.91 0.07
N VAL A 43 -7.47 -7.86 0.30
CA VAL A 43 -8.30 -9.06 0.49
C VAL A 43 -8.70 -9.71 -0.84
N ILE A 44 -8.54 -9.03 -2.00
CA ILE A 44 -8.88 -9.61 -3.31
C ILE A 44 -8.12 -10.92 -3.59
N SER A 45 -6.86 -11.05 -3.15
CA SER A 45 -6.10 -12.30 -3.27
C SER A 45 -6.70 -13.43 -2.42
N TYR A 46 -7.25 -13.11 -1.24
CA TYR A 46 -7.92 -14.10 -0.37
C TYR A 46 -9.25 -14.59 -0.95
N VAL A 47 -9.93 -13.74 -1.74
CA VAL A 47 -11.11 -14.17 -2.51
C VAL A 47 -10.71 -15.20 -3.56
N LEU A 48 -9.64 -14.96 -4.31
CA LEU A 48 -9.11 -15.97 -5.26
C LEU A 48 -8.70 -17.28 -4.57
N MET A 49 -8.14 -17.19 -3.35
CA MET A 49 -7.81 -18.37 -2.54
C MET A 49 -9.04 -19.12 -2.03
N GLY A 50 -10.25 -18.55 -2.15
CA GLY A 50 -11.46 -19.08 -1.51
C GLY A 50 -11.48 -18.92 0.02
N LYS A 51 -10.57 -18.12 0.59
CA LYS A 51 -10.47 -17.82 2.04
C LYS A 51 -11.33 -16.64 2.48
N ALA A 52 -11.80 -15.83 1.55
CA ALA A 52 -12.74 -14.76 1.78
C ALA A 52 -13.82 -14.78 0.70
N LYS A 53 -15.01 -14.28 1.02
CA LYS A 53 -16.07 -14.07 0.04
C LYS A 53 -16.11 -12.63 -0.43
N GLU A 54 -16.59 -12.38 -1.65
CA GLU A 54 -16.71 -11.02 -2.19
C GLU A 54 -17.59 -10.12 -1.33
N GLU A 55 -18.64 -10.66 -0.69
CA GLU A 55 -19.53 -9.93 0.22
C GLU A 55 -18.83 -9.34 1.44
N HIS A 56 -17.63 -9.82 1.78
CA HIS A 56 -16.81 -9.32 2.89
C HIS A 56 -15.75 -8.29 2.45
N LEU A 57 -15.69 -7.95 1.18
CA LEU A 57 -14.76 -6.95 0.66
C LEU A 57 -15.12 -5.51 1.08
N PRO A 58 -16.41 -5.09 1.10
CA PRO A 58 -16.78 -3.73 1.47
C PRO A 58 -16.31 -3.36 2.87
N LEU A 59 -15.71 -2.17 3.01
CA LEU A 59 -15.17 -1.66 4.28
C LEU A 59 -16.23 -0.98 5.14
N ARG A 60 -17.34 -0.57 4.55
CA ARG A 60 -18.44 0.16 5.20
C ARG A 60 -19.78 -0.32 4.66
N SER A 61 -20.78 -0.31 5.53
CA SER A 61 -22.16 -0.55 5.14
C SER A 61 -22.80 0.70 4.54
N ASP A 62 -23.97 0.56 3.94
CA ASP A 62 -24.72 1.67 3.36
C ASP A 62 -25.13 2.70 4.41
N GLU A 63 -25.34 2.27 5.67
CA GLU A 63 -25.63 3.17 6.78
C GLU A 63 -24.49 4.14 7.09
N PHE A 64 -23.23 3.74 6.88
CA PHE A 64 -22.10 4.64 7.07
C PHE A 64 -22.19 5.88 6.16
N TRP A 65 -22.56 5.69 4.91
CA TRP A 65 -22.66 6.79 3.95
C TRP A 65 -23.80 7.73 4.29
N SER A 66 -24.97 7.17 4.60
CA SER A 66 -26.17 7.96 4.96
C SER A 66 -25.98 8.70 6.29
N GLN A 67 -25.44 8.07 7.32
CA GLN A 67 -25.15 8.69 8.62
C GLN A 67 -24.14 9.82 8.55
N ASN A 68 -23.20 9.74 7.59
CA ASN A 68 -22.22 10.79 7.35
C ASN A 68 -22.63 11.78 6.27
N GLY A 69 -23.85 11.69 5.73
CA GLY A 69 -24.35 12.61 4.71
C GLY A 69 -23.45 12.67 3.47
N VAL A 70 -22.96 11.50 3.02
CA VAL A 70 -22.04 11.39 1.87
C VAL A 70 -22.84 11.03 0.62
N ASN A 71 -22.76 11.89 -0.41
CA ASN A 71 -23.21 11.56 -1.75
C ASN A 71 -22.11 10.76 -2.47
N VAL A 72 -22.34 9.46 -2.69
CA VAL A 72 -21.36 8.55 -3.30
C VAL A 72 -21.63 8.39 -4.79
N MET A 73 -20.68 8.81 -5.64
CA MET A 73 -20.74 8.75 -7.10
C MET A 73 -19.77 7.69 -7.62
N LEU A 74 -20.23 6.43 -7.70
CA LEU A 74 -19.45 5.31 -8.26
C LEU A 74 -19.53 5.28 -9.79
N GLY A 75 -18.48 4.73 -10.44
CA GLY A 75 -18.36 4.69 -11.90
C GLY A 75 -18.22 6.08 -12.56
N LYS A 76 -17.85 7.11 -11.78
CA LYS A 76 -17.67 8.47 -12.26
C LYS A 76 -16.20 8.86 -12.21
N GLU A 77 -15.62 9.16 -13.38
CA GLU A 77 -14.23 9.56 -13.48
C GLU A 77 -14.09 11.08 -13.49
N ALA A 78 -13.33 11.61 -12.53
CA ALA A 78 -12.90 13.00 -12.53
C ALA A 78 -11.77 13.17 -13.56
N VAL A 79 -11.91 14.10 -14.49
CA VAL A 79 -10.96 14.30 -15.61
C VAL A 79 -10.25 15.66 -15.60
N LYS A 80 -10.81 16.65 -14.91
CA LYS A 80 -10.21 17.98 -14.79
C LYS A 80 -10.59 18.62 -13.45
N ILE A 81 -9.65 19.39 -12.89
CA ILE A 81 -9.90 20.30 -11.77
C ILE A 81 -9.63 21.71 -12.27
N ASP A 82 -10.58 22.59 -12.02
CA ASP A 82 -10.42 24.04 -12.20
C ASP A 82 -10.31 24.66 -10.80
N SER A 83 -9.08 25.00 -10.42
CA SER A 83 -8.79 25.51 -9.08
C SER A 83 -9.23 26.98 -8.87
N GLU A 84 -9.39 27.74 -9.95
CA GLU A 84 -9.89 29.12 -9.87
C GLU A 84 -11.43 29.15 -9.75
N ALA A 85 -12.10 28.30 -10.53
CA ALA A 85 -13.56 28.16 -10.50
C ALA A 85 -14.06 27.21 -9.39
N HIS A 86 -13.18 26.57 -8.66
CA HIS A 86 -13.47 25.55 -7.63
C HIS A 86 -14.43 24.47 -8.15
N THR A 87 -14.08 23.85 -9.29
CA THR A 87 -14.91 22.81 -9.92
C THR A 87 -14.10 21.58 -10.31
N VAL A 88 -14.74 20.42 -10.22
CA VAL A 88 -14.27 19.13 -10.73
C VAL A 88 -15.14 18.74 -11.90
N SER A 89 -14.55 18.54 -13.09
CA SER A 89 -15.25 18.03 -14.27
C SER A 89 -15.17 16.52 -14.34
N LEU A 90 -16.29 15.86 -14.57
CA LEU A 90 -16.39 14.43 -14.79
C LEU A 90 -16.32 14.09 -16.28
N ALA A 91 -15.92 12.87 -16.62
CA ALA A 91 -15.91 12.36 -17.99
C ALA A 91 -17.29 12.39 -18.66
N SER A 92 -18.37 12.39 -17.85
CA SER A 92 -19.76 12.56 -18.33
C SER A 92 -20.10 13.98 -18.79
N GLY A 93 -19.23 14.97 -18.56
CA GLY A 93 -19.49 16.40 -18.80
C GLY A 93 -20.12 17.14 -17.60
N GLU A 94 -20.47 16.44 -16.54
CA GLU A 94 -20.97 17.04 -15.30
C GLU A 94 -19.86 17.78 -14.56
N ASN A 95 -20.17 18.94 -13.95
CA ASN A 95 -19.26 19.69 -13.11
C ASN A 95 -19.75 19.72 -11.66
N ILE A 96 -18.85 19.42 -10.73
CA ILE A 96 -19.11 19.39 -9.29
C ILE A 96 -18.33 20.56 -8.65
N SER A 97 -19.02 21.50 -8.03
CA SER A 97 -18.39 22.58 -7.28
C SER A 97 -17.90 22.10 -5.92
N TYR A 98 -16.84 22.71 -5.42
CA TYR A 98 -16.29 22.40 -4.07
C TYR A 98 -15.83 23.68 -3.37
N ASP A 99 -15.87 23.67 -2.04
CA ASP A 99 -15.15 24.64 -1.20
C ASP A 99 -13.79 24.07 -0.76
N ARG A 100 -13.73 22.74 -0.56
CA ARG A 100 -12.50 21.99 -0.23
C ARG A 100 -12.47 20.69 -1.00
N LEU A 101 -11.32 20.36 -1.57
CA LEU A 101 -11.10 19.18 -2.40
C LEU A 101 -10.01 18.29 -1.80
N LEU A 102 -10.28 16.99 -1.67
CA LEU A 102 -9.28 15.98 -1.36
C LEU A 102 -8.97 15.09 -2.57
N LEU A 103 -7.71 14.98 -2.92
CA LEU A 103 -7.18 14.03 -3.88
C LEU A 103 -6.72 12.77 -3.13
N ALA A 104 -7.55 11.72 -3.17
CA ALA A 104 -7.28 10.39 -2.60
C ALA A 104 -7.22 9.34 -3.72
N THR A 105 -6.65 9.73 -4.88
CA THR A 105 -6.65 8.97 -6.13
C THR A 105 -5.75 7.75 -6.12
N GLY A 106 -4.90 7.64 -5.10
CA GLY A 106 -4.01 6.48 -4.91
C GLY A 106 -3.00 6.28 -6.02
N SER A 107 -2.79 5.04 -6.42
CA SER A 107 -1.84 4.64 -7.45
C SER A 107 -2.51 3.83 -8.56
N VAL A 108 -1.87 3.78 -9.71
CA VAL A 108 -2.25 2.96 -10.86
C VAL A 108 -1.14 1.98 -11.22
N PRO A 109 -1.45 0.81 -11.82
CA PRO A 109 -0.44 -0.12 -12.29
C PRO A 109 0.50 0.53 -13.29
N PHE A 110 1.79 0.29 -13.14
CA PHE A 110 2.79 0.70 -14.11
C PHE A 110 3.03 -0.45 -15.10
N ILE A 111 2.82 -0.19 -16.37
CA ILE A 111 3.14 -1.13 -17.47
C ILE A 111 4.15 -0.42 -18.34
N PRO A 112 5.46 -0.74 -18.23
CA PRO A 112 6.46 -0.16 -19.10
C PRO A 112 6.27 -0.65 -20.54
N PRO A 113 6.70 0.12 -21.54
CA PRO A 113 6.74 -0.36 -22.93
C PRO A 113 7.69 -1.56 -23.02
N MET A 114 7.16 -2.69 -23.53
CA MET A 114 7.91 -3.93 -23.74
C MET A 114 7.63 -4.44 -25.15
N LYS A 115 8.68 -4.83 -25.86
CA LYS A 115 8.59 -5.32 -27.24
C LYS A 115 7.63 -6.51 -27.32
N GLY A 116 6.63 -6.43 -28.21
CA GLY A 116 5.67 -7.50 -28.48
C GLY A 116 4.56 -7.67 -27.43
N LEU A 117 4.52 -6.85 -26.37
CA LEU A 117 3.48 -6.95 -25.33
C LEU A 117 2.08 -6.72 -25.87
N GLU A 118 1.94 -5.95 -26.94
CA GLU A 118 0.68 -5.73 -27.67
C GLU A 118 0.08 -7.02 -28.25
N ASN A 119 0.90 -8.02 -28.57
CA ASN A 119 0.47 -9.30 -29.13
C ASN A 119 -0.14 -10.25 -28.08
N VAL A 120 -0.01 -9.94 -26.79
CA VAL A 120 -0.55 -10.75 -25.71
C VAL A 120 -2.01 -10.36 -25.45
N GLU A 121 -2.96 -11.24 -25.78
CA GLU A 121 -4.38 -10.98 -25.59
C GLU A 121 -4.79 -11.03 -24.10
N LYS A 122 -4.36 -12.09 -23.38
CA LYS A 122 -4.71 -12.33 -21.98
C LYS A 122 -3.65 -11.72 -21.05
N LYS A 123 -3.57 -10.39 -21.05
CA LYS A 123 -2.71 -9.63 -20.13
C LYS A 123 -3.54 -8.81 -19.17
N PHE A 124 -3.21 -8.88 -17.89
CA PHE A 124 -3.96 -8.29 -16.79
C PHE A 124 -3.03 -7.58 -15.83
N THR A 125 -3.59 -6.69 -15.04
CA THR A 125 -3.03 -6.19 -13.78
C THR A 125 -3.70 -6.89 -12.60
N PHE A 126 -3.24 -6.62 -11.36
CA PHE A 126 -3.83 -7.21 -10.16
C PHE A 126 -3.85 -6.20 -9.01
N MET A 127 -4.66 -5.15 -9.14
CA MET A 127 -4.79 -4.10 -8.13
C MET A 127 -6.23 -3.84 -7.67
N THR A 128 -7.20 -4.09 -8.54
CA THR A 128 -8.59 -3.76 -8.30
C THR A 128 -9.46 -5.01 -8.17
N TRP A 129 -10.65 -4.85 -7.64
CA TRP A 129 -11.66 -5.92 -7.62
C TRP A 129 -12.03 -6.36 -9.05
N ALA A 130 -12.13 -5.41 -9.97
CA ALA A 130 -12.34 -5.74 -11.39
C ALA A 130 -11.19 -6.56 -11.98
N ASP A 131 -9.93 -6.22 -11.68
CA ASP A 131 -8.76 -7.01 -12.10
C ASP A 131 -8.86 -8.45 -11.58
N MET A 132 -9.18 -8.62 -10.30
CA MET A 132 -9.33 -9.94 -9.68
C MET A 132 -10.37 -10.79 -10.44
N LYS A 133 -11.56 -10.24 -10.72
CA LYS A 133 -12.60 -10.93 -11.50
C LYS A 133 -12.15 -11.26 -12.92
N ALA A 134 -11.44 -10.35 -13.57
CA ALA A 134 -10.92 -10.57 -14.93
C ALA A 134 -9.88 -11.70 -14.95
N VAL A 135 -8.95 -11.71 -14.00
CA VAL A 135 -7.95 -12.77 -13.83
C VAL A 135 -8.63 -14.11 -13.49
N GLU A 136 -9.58 -14.12 -12.56
CA GLU A 136 -10.33 -15.35 -12.22
C GLU A 136 -11.03 -15.96 -13.42
N LYS A 137 -11.71 -15.13 -14.23
CA LYS A 137 -12.40 -15.56 -15.44
C LYS A 137 -11.45 -16.09 -16.51
N ALA A 138 -10.23 -15.53 -16.60
CA ALA A 138 -9.26 -15.90 -17.63
C ALA A 138 -8.47 -17.18 -17.29
N CYS A 139 -8.41 -17.56 -16.02
CA CYS A 139 -7.63 -18.69 -15.51
C CYS A 139 -8.46 -19.98 -15.38
N SER A 140 -7.79 -21.12 -15.51
CA SER A 140 -8.34 -22.45 -15.27
C SER A 140 -7.25 -23.40 -14.76
N LYS A 141 -7.62 -24.59 -14.29
CA LYS A 141 -6.69 -25.66 -13.87
C LYS A 141 -5.71 -26.12 -14.97
N LYS A 142 -5.92 -25.69 -16.22
CA LYS A 142 -5.03 -26.01 -17.35
C LYS A 142 -4.11 -24.84 -17.72
N SER A 143 -4.31 -23.65 -17.12
CA SER A 143 -3.59 -22.44 -17.49
C SER A 143 -2.18 -22.41 -16.89
N ASP A 144 -1.20 -22.12 -17.72
CA ASP A 144 0.13 -21.70 -17.32
C ASP A 144 0.14 -20.18 -17.16
N VAL A 145 0.47 -19.67 -15.97
CA VAL A 145 0.42 -18.24 -15.64
C VAL A 145 1.83 -17.69 -15.52
N LEU A 146 2.10 -16.61 -16.25
CA LEU A 146 3.31 -15.81 -16.10
C LEU A 146 3.00 -14.54 -15.31
N ILE A 147 3.77 -14.26 -14.27
CA ILE A 147 3.68 -13.02 -13.49
C ILE A 147 4.98 -12.24 -13.68
N MET A 148 4.88 -11.04 -14.19
CA MET A 148 5.98 -10.10 -14.26
C MET A 148 5.98 -9.24 -12.99
N GLY A 149 6.98 -9.44 -12.13
CA GLY A 149 7.15 -8.76 -10.84
C GLY A 149 7.05 -9.70 -9.64
N ALA A 150 8.15 -9.82 -8.87
CA ALA A 150 8.24 -10.57 -7.62
C ALA A 150 8.03 -9.67 -6.36
N GLY A 151 7.37 -8.53 -6.56
CA GLY A 151 6.92 -7.64 -5.48
C GLY A 151 5.65 -8.16 -4.81
N LEU A 152 5.12 -7.36 -3.86
CA LEU A 152 3.96 -7.75 -3.04
C LEU A 152 2.74 -8.12 -3.89
N ILE A 153 2.40 -7.30 -4.88
CA ILE A 153 1.22 -7.52 -5.75
C ILE A 153 1.36 -8.81 -6.55
N GLY A 154 2.52 -9.02 -7.19
CA GLY A 154 2.76 -10.22 -8.00
C GLY A 154 2.73 -11.50 -7.17
N LEU A 155 3.36 -11.49 -5.99
CA LEU A 155 3.36 -12.67 -5.11
C LEU A 155 1.98 -12.93 -4.48
N LYS A 156 1.17 -11.89 -4.23
CA LYS A 156 -0.22 -12.06 -3.78
C LYS A 156 -1.13 -12.59 -4.89
N ALA A 157 -0.89 -12.21 -6.13
CA ALA A 157 -1.56 -12.83 -7.27
C ALA A 157 -1.16 -14.30 -7.42
N ALA A 158 0.14 -14.63 -7.30
CA ALA A 158 0.64 -16.01 -7.32
C ALA A 158 0.00 -16.86 -6.22
N GLU A 159 0.00 -16.36 -4.98
CA GLU A 159 -0.63 -17.04 -3.84
C GLU A 159 -2.13 -17.29 -4.09
N GLY A 160 -2.85 -16.27 -4.60
CA GLY A 160 -4.27 -16.34 -4.88
C GLY A 160 -4.63 -17.38 -5.96
N LEU A 161 -3.76 -17.56 -6.94
CA LEU A 161 -3.99 -18.44 -8.10
C LEU A 161 -3.46 -19.86 -7.93
N LEU A 162 -2.64 -20.15 -6.92
CA LEU A 162 -1.90 -21.41 -6.81
C LEU A 162 -2.77 -22.65 -7.00
N ASP A 163 -3.91 -22.68 -6.32
CA ASP A 163 -4.84 -23.82 -6.38
C ASP A 163 -5.82 -23.75 -7.57
N ARG A 164 -5.69 -22.76 -8.46
CA ARG A 164 -6.62 -22.51 -9.57
C ARG A 164 -6.02 -22.73 -10.95
N VAL A 165 -4.69 -22.86 -11.03
CA VAL A 165 -3.97 -22.94 -12.30
C VAL A 165 -3.06 -24.18 -12.35
N LYS A 166 -2.49 -24.47 -13.49
CA LYS A 166 -1.58 -25.60 -13.72
C LYS A 166 -0.18 -25.27 -13.23
N SER A 167 0.33 -24.10 -13.55
CA SER A 167 1.66 -23.64 -13.15
C SER A 167 1.72 -22.12 -13.01
N ILE A 168 2.66 -21.64 -12.17
CA ILE A 168 2.96 -20.22 -12.00
C ILE A 168 4.46 -20.00 -12.14
N THR A 169 4.83 -19.11 -13.06
CA THR A 169 6.19 -18.62 -13.23
C THR A 169 6.23 -17.13 -12.91
N VAL A 170 7.15 -16.73 -12.05
CA VAL A 170 7.37 -15.33 -11.66
C VAL A 170 8.72 -14.87 -12.22
N VAL A 171 8.72 -13.72 -12.88
CA VAL A 171 9.94 -13.10 -13.45
C VAL A 171 10.13 -11.72 -12.84
N ASP A 172 11.34 -11.39 -12.40
CA ASP A 172 11.67 -10.05 -11.89
C ASP A 172 13.07 -9.62 -12.28
N LEU A 173 13.23 -8.32 -12.54
CA LEU A 173 14.53 -7.70 -12.81
C LEU A 173 15.42 -7.72 -11.55
N ALA A 174 14.82 -7.63 -10.36
CA ALA A 174 15.54 -7.76 -9.11
C ALA A 174 16.04 -9.21 -8.91
N ASP A 175 17.15 -9.36 -8.21
CA ASP A 175 17.80 -10.63 -7.90
C ASP A 175 17.09 -11.44 -6.80
N ARG A 176 16.04 -10.88 -6.17
CA ARG A 176 15.32 -11.46 -5.04
C ARG A 176 13.84 -11.09 -5.02
N VAL A 177 13.06 -11.87 -4.26
CA VAL A 177 11.64 -11.57 -4.03
C VAL A 177 11.47 -10.46 -2.99
N LEU A 178 10.39 -9.68 -3.10
CA LEU A 178 10.05 -8.56 -2.20
C LEU A 178 11.22 -7.58 -1.97
N PRO A 179 11.94 -7.14 -3.03
CA PRO A 179 13.19 -6.39 -2.89
C PRO A 179 13.02 -5.03 -2.19
N SER A 180 11.81 -4.48 -2.18
CA SER A 180 11.49 -3.20 -1.53
C SER A 180 11.25 -3.29 -0.02
N ILE A 181 11.03 -4.50 0.51
CA ILE A 181 10.64 -4.70 1.92
C ILE A 181 11.45 -5.77 2.66
N LEU A 182 12.27 -6.54 1.95
CA LEU A 182 13.13 -7.55 2.56
C LEU A 182 14.58 -7.38 2.10
N ASP A 183 15.48 -7.74 2.99
CA ASP A 183 16.88 -7.96 2.65
C ASP A 183 17.08 -9.34 1.97
N GLN A 184 18.32 -9.65 1.60
CA GLN A 184 18.64 -10.89 0.90
C GLN A 184 18.22 -12.14 1.67
N GLU A 185 18.47 -12.18 2.97
CA GLU A 185 18.16 -13.35 3.81
C GLU A 185 16.67 -13.55 4.01
N GLY A 186 15.93 -12.47 4.31
CA GLY A 186 14.49 -12.51 4.43
C GLY A 186 13.82 -12.91 3.12
N SER A 187 14.32 -12.40 1.99
CA SER A 187 13.85 -12.76 0.65
C SER A 187 14.05 -14.23 0.34
N GLU A 188 15.21 -14.80 0.69
CA GLU A 188 15.49 -16.21 0.45
C GLU A 188 14.60 -17.14 1.29
N ILE A 189 14.27 -16.75 2.53
CA ILE A 189 13.30 -17.50 3.36
C ILE A 189 11.93 -17.55 2.65
N VAL A 190 11.42 -16.42 2.20
CA VAL A 190 10.12 -16.33 1.50
C VAL A 190 10.16 -17.11 0.19
N LYS A 191 11.19 -16.92 -0.62
CA LYS A 191 11.36 -17.59 -1.91
C LYS A 191 11.29 -19.11 -1.76
N ARG A 192 12.02 -19.68 -0.80
CA ARG A 192 12.00 -21.13 -0.54
C ARG A 192 10.60 -21.64 -0.17
N GLU A 193 9.85 -20.90 0.63
CA GLU A 193 8.47 -21.29 0.97
C GLU A 193 7.55 -21.27 -0.25
N LEU A 194 7.71 -20.30 -1.14
CA LEU A 194 6.96 -20.21 -2.38
C LEU A 194 7.34 -21.31 -3.39
N GLU A 195 8.64 -21.62 -3.51
CA GLU A 195 9.15 -22.72 -4.36
C GLU A 195 8.65 -24.09 -3.88
N LYS A 196 8.57 -24.33 -2.56
CA LYS A 196 7.96 -25.56 -2.00
C LYS A 196 6.48 -25.72 -2.40
N LYS A 197 5.80 -24.63 -2.75
CA LYS A 197 4.44 -24.63 -3.25
C LYS A 197 4.35 -24.80 -4.78
N GLY A 198 5.48 -24.94 -5.47
CA GLY A 198 5.53 -25.16 -6.91
C GLY A 198 5.59 -23.90 -7.76
N ILE A 199 5.83 -22.73 -7.15
CA ILE A 199 6.06 -21.48 -7.90
C ILE A 199 7.48 -21.47 -8.43
N THR A 200 7.64 -21.21 -9.73
CA THR A 200 8.95 -21.10 -10.40
C THR A 200 9.38 -19.64 -10.47
N PHE A 201 10.66 -19.36 -10.18
CA PHE A 201 11.21 -18.00 -10.24
C PHE A 201 12.32 -17.88 -11.28
N HIS A 202 12.29 -16.77 -12.03
CA HIS A 202 13.39 -16.26 -12.85
C HIS A 202 13.70 -14.84 -12.40
N LEU A 203 14.66 -14.70 -11.51
CA LEU A 203 15.09 -13.44 -10.89
C LEU A 203 16.38 -12.94 -11.56
N GLY A 204 16.67 -11.63 -11.43
CA GLY A 204 17.82 -10.98 -12.07
C GLY A 204 17.69 -10.89 -13.59
N THR A 205 16.47 -10.99 -14.14
CA THR A 205 16.19 -10.92 -15.57
C THR A 205 14.86 -10.25 -15.85
N SER A 206 14.62 -9.90 -17.10
CA SER A 206 13.36 -9.27 -17.54
C SER A 206 12.95 -9.80 -18.92
N ALA A 207 11.75 -9.44 -19.35
CA ALA A 207 11.31 -9.70 -20.71
C ALA A 207 12.19 -8.95 -21.71
N GLU A 208 12.59 -9.62 -22.76
CA GLU A 208 13.20 -9.07 -23.96
C GLU A 208 12.16 -8.86 -25.06
N GLU A 209 11.38 -9.91 -25.36
CA GLU A 209 10.34 -9.86 -26.39
C GLU A 209 9.17 -10.81 -26.06
N PHE A 210 7.95 -10.28 -26.11
CA PHE A 210 6.73 -11.06 -25.99
C PHE A 210 6.23 -11.54 -27.36
N ARG A 211 5.67 -12.73 -27.36
CA ARG A 211 4.80 -13.28 -28.41
C ARG A 211 3.42 -13.57 -27.81
N ALA A 212 2.47 -14.01 -28.62
CA ALA A 212 1.10 -14.22 -28.19
C ALA A 212 0.97 -15.09 -26.91
N LYS A 213 1.83 -16.11 -26.74
CA LYS A 213 1.79 -17.08 -25.64
C LYS A 213 3.18 -17.46 -25.09
N SER A 214 4.22 -16.68 -25.39
CA SER A 214 5.55 -16.87 -24.83
C SER A 214 6.28 -15.55 -24.67
N VAL A 215 7.33 -15.55 -23.86
CA VAL A 215 8.28 -14.45 -23.70
C VAL A 215 9.69 -14.99 -23.76
N THR A 216 10.54 -14.33 -24.53
CA THR A 216 11.98 -14.49 -24.46
C THR A 216 12.50 -13.56 -23.36
N LEU A 217 13.23 -14.10 -22.40
CA LEU A 217 13.89 -13.32 -21.33
C LEU A 217 15.26 -12.86 -21.79
N LYS A 218 15.78 -11.78 -21.20
CA LYS A 218 17.11 -11.22 -21.53
C LYS A 218 18.28 -12.20 -21.32
N ASN A 219 18.09 -13.25 -20.51
CA ASN A 219 19.06 -14.33 -20.34
C ASN A 219 18.93 -15.45 -21.39
N GLY A 220 18.15 -15.23 -22.46
CA GLY A 220 17.93 -16.17 -23.56
C GLY A 220 16.92 -17.28 -23.28
N ARG A 221 16.34 -17.37 -22.08
CA ARG A 221 15.34 -18.40 -21.73
C ARG A 221 13.99 -18.01 -22.33
N GLU A 222 13.29 -18.99 -22.88
CA GLU A 222 11.89 -18.85 -23.31
C GLU A 222 10.93 -19.41 -22.24
N VAL A 223 9.86 -18.66 -21.95
CA VAL A 223 8.80 -19.04 -21.00
C VAL A 223 7.46 -18.97 -21.71
N SER A 224 6.76 -20.10 -21.79
CA SER A 224 5.41 -20.15 -22.35
C SER A 224 4.38 -19.86 -21.25
N PHE A 225 3.24 -19.27 -21.65
CA PHE A 225 2.13 -18.95 -20.76
C PHE A 225 0.79 -18.85 -21.53
N ASP A 226 -0.32 -19.04 -20.82
CA ASP A 226 -1.68 -18.77 -21.31
C ASP A 226 -2.21 -17.42 -20.80
N VAL A 227 -1.79 -16.99 -19.62
CA VAL A 227 -2.22 -15.75 -18.96
C VAL A 227 -1.00 -15.01 -18.45
N LEU A 228 -0.94 -13.70 -18.70
CA LEU A 228 0.10 -12.79 -18.24
C LEU A 228 -0.47 -11.84 -17.19
N ILE A 229 0.19 -11.72 -16.03
CA ILE A 229 -0.09 -10.71 -15.01
C ILE A 229 1.07 -9.73 -14.92
N MET A 230 0.80 -8.44 -15.12
CA MET A 230 1.76 -7.36 -15.03
C MET A 230 1.70 -6.75 -13.62
N ALA A 231 2.75 -6.98 -12.82
CA ALA A 231 2.89 -6.51 -11.43
C ALA A 231 4.26 -5.88 -11.16
N VAL A 232 4.81 -5.16 -12.14
CA VAL A 232 6.17 -4.56 -12.12
C VAL A 232 6.23 -3.20 -11.40
N GLY A 233 5.21 -2.88 -10.64
CA GLY A 233 5.12 -1.69 -9.81
C GLY A 233 3.89 -0.85 -10.10
N VAL A 234 3.80 0.26 -9.37
CA VAL A 234 2.70 1.23 -9.45
C VAL A 234 3.24 2.64 -9.60
N ARG A 235 2.40 3.55 -10.07
CA ARG A 235 2.67 4.99 -10.12
C ARG A 235 1.54 5.74 -9.44
N PRO A 236 1.84 6.76 -8.62
CA PRO A 236 0.82 7.64 -8.05
C PRO A 236 0.00 8.32 -9.15
N ALA A 237 -1.30 8.43 -8.92
CA ALA A 237 -2.23 9.02 -9.89
C ALA A 237 -2.25 10.55 -9.76
N VAL A 238 -1.14 11.20 -10.09
CA VAL A 238 -0.89 12.64 -9.85
C VAL A 238 -1.46 13.57 -10.91
N LYS A 239 -1.92 13.04 -12.06
CA LYS A 239 -2.25 13.85 -13.24
C LYS A 239 -3.24 14.98 -12.94
N LEU A 240 -4.33 14.70 -12.22
CA LEU A 240 -5.33 15.72 -11.87
C LEU A 240 -4.72 16.88 -11.06
N ALA A 241 -3.83 16.57 -10.13
CA ALA A 241 -3.15 17.58 -9.32
C ALA A 241 -2.16 18.41 -10.15
N ALA A 242 -1.35 17.74 -10.98
CA ALA A 242 -0.38 18.40 -11.84
C ALA A 242 -1.07 19.35 -12.84
N ASP A 243 -2.16 18.90 -13.47
CA ASP A 243 -2.94 19.70 -14.41
C ASP A 243 -3.62 20.90 -13.71
N ALA A 244 -3.91 20.81 -12.41
CA ALA A 244 -4.44 21.90 -11.58
C ALA A 244 -3.33 22.82 -11.00
N GLY A 245 -2.07 22.60 -11.33
CA GLY A 245 -0.93 23.43 -10.91
C GLY A 245 -0.30 23.03 -9.57
N ALA A 246 -0.65 21.89 -8.98
CA ALA A 246 -0.05 21.43 -7.75
C ALA A 246 1.41 20.97 -7.98
N GLN A 247 2.26 21.20 -6.98
CA GLN A 247 3.63 20.69 -7.00
C GLN A 247 3.62 19.17 -6.89
N VAL A 248 4.32 18.52 -7.81
CA VAL A 248 4.44 17.07 -7.91
C VAL A 248 5.92 16.68 -7.94
N GLY A 249 6.29 15.74 -7.12
CA GLY A 249 7.54 15.00 -7.18
C GLY A 249 7.31 13.60 -7.74
N ARG A 250 7.52 12.58 -6.93
CA ARG A 250 7.04 11.20 -7.21
C ARG A 250 5.54 11.09 -6.99
N GLY A 251 5.00 11.77 -5.96
CA GLY A 251 3.61 11.95 -5.62
C GLY A 251 3.20 13.42 -5.61
N ILE A 252 2.01 13.73 -5.16
CA ILE A 252 1.56 15.10 -4.89
C ILE A 252 2.25 15.56 -3.60
N ARG A 253 3.06 16.60 -3.66
CA ARG A 253 3.71 17.16 -2.48
C ARG A 253 2.71 17.77 -1.53
N VAL A 254 2.77 17.36 -0.27
CA VAL A 254 1.92 17.88 0.80
C VAL A 254 2.76 18.34 1.98
N ASP A 255 2.22 19.30 2.73
CA ASP A 255 2.74 19.65 4.04
C ASP A 255 2.24 18.67 5.13
N ASP A 256 2.64 18.88 6.37
CA ASP A 256 2.22 18.07 7.52
C ASP A 256 0.72 18.21 7.89
N MET A 257 0.01 19.14 7.27
CA MET A 257 -1.45 19.27 7.34
C MET A 257 -2.15 18.65 6.13
N CYS A 258 -1.43 17.92 5.28
CA CYS A 258 -1.91 17.32 4.03
C CYS A 258 -2.37 18.32 2.96
N ARG A 259 -1.97 19.61 3.05
CA ARG A 259 -2.29 20.65 2.06
C ARG A 259 -1.34 20.53 0.87
N THR A 260 -1.86 20.69 -0.34
CA THR A 260 -1.03 20.83 -1.54
C THR A 260 -0.56 22.29 -1.71
N SER A 261 0.23 22.54 -2.75
CA SER A 261 0.62 23.92 -3.10
C SER A 261 -0.51 24.76 -3.72
N VAL A 262 -1.66 24.17 -4.00
CA VAL A 262 -2.85 24.83 -4.51
C VAL A 262 -3.84 25.04 -3.36
N ALA A 263 -4.32 26.26 -3.19
CA ALA A 263 -5.26 26.59 -2.12
C ALA A 263 -6.50 25.68 -2.19
N ASP A 264 -7.02 25.31 -1.01
CA ASP A 264 -8.23 24.53 -0.84
C ASP A 264 -8.20 23.10 -1.41
N ILE A 265 -7.02 22.64 -1.87
CA ILE A 265 -6.78 21.30 -2.37
C ILE A 265 -5.81 20.55 -1.44
N TYR A 266 -6.24 19.38 -0.99
CA TYR A 266 -5.52 18.48 -0.12
C TYR A 266 -5.20 17.17 -0.86
N ALA A 267 -4.20 16.40 -0.39
CA ALA A 267 -3.95 15.07 -0.90
C ALA A 267 -3.60 14.10 0.24
N ALA A 268 -4.02 12.83 0.10
CA ALA A 268 -3.77 11.80 1.10
C ALA A 268 -3.71 10.40 0.50
N GLY A 269 -2.97 9.51 1.18
CA GLY A 269 -2.75 8.11 0.79
C GLY A 269 -1.66 7.95 -0.27
N ASP A 270 -1.72 6.88 -1.05
CA ASP A 270 -0.66 6.45 -1.98
C ASP A 270 -0.36 7.46 -3.12
N VAL A 271 -1.11 8.54 -3.21
CA VAL A 271 -0.86 9.64 -4.16
C VAL A 271 -0.02 10.75 -3.54
N ALA A 272 0.00 10.88 -2.21
CA ALA A 272 0.68 11.94 -1.49
C ALA A 272 2.15 11.62 -1.24
N GLU A 273 3.00 12.63 -1.37
CA GLU A 273 4.43 12.60 -1.06
C GLU A 273 4.72 13.51 0.11
N GLU A 274 5.24 12.96 1.18
CA GLU A 274 5.48 13.60 2.46
C GLU A 274 6.87 13.28 3.01
N LYS A 275 7.31 13.99 4.03
CA LYS A 275 8.58 13.70 4.73
C LYS A 275 8.44 12.45 5.59
N GLU A 276 9.20 11.41 5.23
CA GLU A 276 9.30 10.19 6.02
C GLU A 276 10.16 10.46 7.28
N PHE A 277 9.65 10.03 8.44
CA PHE A 277 10.19 10.39 9.74
C PHE A 277 11.62 9.88 10.01
N THR A 278 11.92 8.65 9.59
CA THR A 278 13.22 8.02 9.91
C THR A 278 14.36 8.51 9.03
N THR A 279 14.08 8.97 7.82
CA THR A 279 15.09 9.47 6.87
C THR A 279 15.06 10.99 6.68
N GLY A 280 13.91 11.62 6.91
CA GLY A 280 13.67 13.03 6.54
C GLY A 280 13.53 13.27 5.04
N GLU A 281 13.53 12.22 4.22
CA GLU A 281 13.35 12.31 2.77
C GLU A 281 11.88 12.38 2.37
N ASP A 282 11.59 13.07 1.28
CA ASP A 282 10.25 13.08 0.70
C ASP A 282 9.95 11.71 0.08
N ARG A 283 8.90 11.03 0.57
CA ARG A 283 8.53 9.69 0.15
C ARG A 283 7.01 9.51 0.10
N ILE A 284 6.59 8.53 -0.69
CA ILE A 284 5.21 8.01 -0.66
C ILE A 284 5.22 6.80 0.29
N ILE A 285 4.40 6.86 1.33
CA ILE A 285 4.25 5.77 2.29
C ILE A 285 2.94 5.04 2.01
N ALA A 286 2.99 4.16 1.01
CA ALA A 286 1.83 3.44 0.47
C ALA A 286 1.42 2.26 1.37
N ILE A 287 0.86 2.57 2.53
CA ILE A 287 0.33 1.59 3.49
C ILE A 287 -1.03 2.04 4.03
N ILE A 288 -1.90 1.08 4.34
CA ILE A 288 -3.26 1.34 4.81
C ILE A 288 -3.32 2.24 6.06
N PRO A 289 -2.56 1.99 7.14
CA PRO A 289 -2.61 2.85 8.32
C PRO A 289 -2.23 4.30 8.01
N ASN A 290 -1.19 4.51 7.19
CA ASN A 290 -0.77 5.85 6.78
C ASN A 290 -1.87 6.55 5.97
N ALA A 291 -2.41 5.88 4.97
CA ALA A 291 -3.49 6.41 4.14
C ALA A 291 -4.72 6.82 4.98
N THR A 292 -5.10 6.02 5.98
CA THR A 292 -6.23 6.31 6.86
C THR A 292 -5.96 7.53 7.75
N LEU A 293 -4.82 7.56 8.42
CA LEU A 293 -4.44 8.64 9.33
C LEU A 293 -4.19 9.96 8.59
N GLN A 294 -3.55 9.89 7.43
CA GLN A 294 -3.32 11.04 6.57
C GLN A 294 -4.64 11.59 6.01
N GLY A 295 -5.55 10.70 5.60
CA GLY A 295 -6.92 11.08 5.21
C GLY A 295 -7.67 11.77 6.35
N GLU A 296 -7.62 11.23 7.57
CA GLU A 296 -8.23 11.84 8.74
C GLU A 296 -7.64 13.23 9.03
N CYS A 297 -6.31 13.36 8.97
CA CYS A 297 -5.62 14.64 9.11
C CYS A 297 -6.13 15.66 8.07
N ALA A 298 -6.13 15.27 6.80
CA ALA A 298 -6.66 16.11 5.72
C ALA A 298 -8.12 16.51 5.97
N GLY A 299 -8.98 15.58 6.37
CA GLY A 299 -10.39 15.83 6.65
C GLY A 299 -10.63 16.81 7.78
N ILE A 300 -9.87 16.72 8.87
CA ILE A 300 -9.92 17.67 9.99
C ILE A 300 -9.54 19.08 9.50
N ASN A 301 -8.43 19.19 8.75
CA ASN A 301 -7.95 20.46 8.24
C ASN A 301 -8.88 21.09 7.18
N MET A 302 -9.47 20.26 6.32
CA MET A 302 -10.51 20.71 5.37
C MET A 302 -11.73 21.32 6.08
N ALA A 303 -12.07 20.78 7.26
CA ALA A 303 -13.21 21.25 8.05
C ALA A 303 -12.87 22.43 8.97
N GLY A 304 -11.67 23.02 8.86
CA GLY A 304 -11.23 24.18 9.64
C GLY A 304 -10.63 23.83 11.01
N GLY A 305 -10.33 22.56 11.26
CA GLY A 305 -9.53 22.15 12.40
C GLY A 305 -8.03 22.38 12.16
N GLU A 306 -7.21 22.02 13.15
CA GLU A 306 -5.75 22.09 13.06
C GLU A 306 -5.17 20.76 13.54
N LYS A 307 -4.69 19.95 12.61
CA LYS A 307 -4.05 18.66 12.88
C LYS A 307 -2.81 18.50 12.03
N HIS A 308 -1.70 18.18 12.68
CA HIS A 308 -0.44 17.82 12.01
C HIS A 308 -0.35 16.30 11.89
N PHE A 309 0.15 15.82 10.75
CA PHE A 309 0.42 14.42 10.53
C PHE A 309 1.86 14.11 10.95
N GLU A 310 2.00 13.48 12.11
CA GLU A 310 3.28 13.29 12.78
C GLU A 310 3.85 11.89 12.57
N ASN A 311 5.17 11.83 12.44
CA ASN A 311 5.99 10.62 12.46
C ASN A 311 5.49 9.51 11.49
N PRO A 312 5.32 9.83 10.20
CA PRO A 312 5.01 8.82 9.20
C PRO A 312 6.20 7.87 9.02
N VAL A 313 5.95 6.58 9.22
CA VAL A 313 6.96 5.52 9.12
C VAL A 313 6.48 4.43 8.18
N ALA A 314 7.32 4.07 7.21
CA ALA A 314 7.04 2.95 6.33
C ALA A 314 6.97 1.65 7.15
N MET A 315 5.90 0.86 6.97
CA MET A 315 5.77 -0.45 7.61
C MET A 315 4.99 -1.42 6.70
N ASN A 316 5.23 -2.70 6.88
CA ASN A 316 4.50 -3.75 6.18
C ASN A 316 4.14 -4.87 7.17
N ALA A 317 2.91 -5.37 7.06
CA ALA A 317 2.45 -6.57 7.74
C ALA A 317 1.83 -7.48 6.68
N ILE A 318 2.56 -8.52 6.31
CA ILE A 318 2.20 -9.43 5.23
C ILE A 318 2.43 -10.87 5.64
N GLY A 319 1.87 -11.82 4.88
CA GLY A 319 2.12 -13.22 5.09
C GLY A 319 1.97 -14.00 3.79
N PHE A 320 2.75 -15.07 3.67
CA PHE A 320 2.68 -16.03 2.58
C PHE A 320 2.69 -17.43 3.16
N PHE A 321 1.66 -18.24 2.89
CA PHE A 321 1.55 -19.66 3.29
C PHE A 321 1.87 -19.92 4.77
N GLY A 322 1.46 -19.01 5.66
CA GLY A 322 1.68 -19.13 7.10
C GLY A 322 2.97 -18.46 7.60
N THR A 323 3.86 -18.03 6.72
CA THR A 323 5.03 -17.22 7.11
C THR A 323 4.61 -15.76 7.21
N HIS A 324 4.44 -15.26 8.43
CA HIS A 324 4.14 -13.86 8.71
C HIS A 324 5.41 -13.01 8.71
N ILE A 325 5.30 -11.79 8.20
CA ILE A 325 6.40 -10.84 8.05
C ILE A 325 5.90 -9.47 8.50
N ILE A 326 6.65 -8.83 9.39
CA ILE A 326 6.42 -7.43 9.74
C ILE A 326 7.75 -6.69 9.60
N THR A 327 7.71 -5.57 8.87
CA THR A 327 8.84 -4.66 8.74
C THR A 327 8.39 -3.25 9.10
N ALA A 328 9.29 -2.44 9.66
CA ALA A 328 9.05 -1.02 9.85
C ALA A 328 10.35 -0.22 9.77
N GLY A 329 10.24 1.06 9.41
CA GLY A 329 11.36 1.99 9.31
C GLY A 329 12.27 1.73 8.12
N THR A 330 13.54 2.03 8.29
CA THR A 330 14.59 1.95 7.27
C THR A 330 15.67 0.94 7.65
N TYR A 331 16.43 0.49 6.65
CA TYR A 331 17.53 -0.46 6.84
C TYR A 331 18.89 0.26 6.95
N MET A 332 18.88 1.45 7.55
CA MET A 332 20.06 2.27 7.78
C MET A 332 20.68 1.97 9.15
N GLY A 333 22.03 1.96 9.21
CA GLY A 333 22.77 1.74 10.43
C GLY A 333 23.37 0.33 10.55
N GLU A 334 23.82 -0.02 11.75
CA GLU A 334 24.36 -1.34 12.07
C GLU A 334 23.24 -2.36 12.16
N ALA A 335 23.45 -3.52 11.52
CA ALA A 335 22.47 -4.58 11.48
C ALA A 335 22.77 -5.64 12.56
N GLU A 336 21.82 -5.85 13.47
CA GLU A 336 21.86 -6.94 14.43
C GLU A 336 20.86 -8.03 14.02
N MET A 337 21.34 -9.25 13.78
CA MET A 337 20.52 -10.36 13.31
C MET A 337 20.45 -11.47 14.34
N MET A 338 19.25 -12.02 14.52
CA MET A 338 18.98 -13.19 15.36
C MET A 338 18.12 -14.17 14.58
N LYS A 339 18.58 -15.40 14.46
CA LYS A 339 17.88 -16.46 13.72
C LYS A 339 17.69 -17.68 14.61
N GLU A 340 16.45 -18.08 14.77
CA GLU A 340 16.02 -19.31 15.42
C GLU A 340 15.23 -20.16 14.41
N ARG A 341 14.89 -21.40 14.77
CA ARG A 341 14.24 -22.35 13.86
C ARG A 341 13.01 -21.77 13.14
N ASP A 342 12.14 -21.06 13.88
CA ASP A 342 10.86 -20.55 13.40
C ASP A 342 10.76 -19.01 13.51
N SER A 343 11.89 -18.33 13.64
CA SER A 343 11.95 -16.90 13.92
C SER A 343 13.17 -16.27 13.26
N TYR A 344 12.94 -15.17 12.53
CA TYR A 344 13.99 -14.31 12.01
C TYR A 344 13.75 -12.89 12.50
N LYS A 345 14.76 -12.29 13.11
CA LYS A 345 14.75 -10.90 13.56
C LYS A 345 15.99 -10.21 13.01
N LYS A 346 15.81 -9.04 12.45
CA LYS A 346 16.90 -8.15 12.08
C LYS A 346 16.54 -6.74 12.47
N PHE A 347 17.40 -6.10 13.25
CA PHE A 347 17.26 -4.74 13.73
C PHE A 347 18.32 -3.86 13.09
N PHE A 348 17.99 -2.63 12.77
CA PHE A 348 18.89 -1.65 12.21
C PHE A 348 19.00 -0.49 13.19
N VAL A 349 20.19 -0.32 13.75
CA VAL A 349 20.48 0.65 14.83
C VAL A 349 21.43 1.71 14.33
N LYS A 350 21.09 2.98 14.59
CA LYS A 350 21.94 4.13 14.29
C LYS A 350 21.70 5.23 15.31
N ASP A 351 22.77 5.87 15.76
CA ASP A 351 22.72 7.03 16.66
C ASP A 351 21.84 6.78 17.91
N ASP A 352 22.06 5.63 18.59
CA ASP A 352 21.33 5.18 19.78
C ASP A 352 19.80 4.99 19.54
N ARG A 353 19.37 4.73 18.29
CA ARG A 353 17.96 4.56 17.93
C ARG A 353 17.73 3.36 17.04
N LEU A 354 16.57 2.74 17.21
CA LEU A 354 16.08 1.73 16.28
C LEU A 354 15.52 2.41 15.03
N MET A 355 16.26 2.32 13.91
CA MET A 355 15.86 2.92 12.62
C MET A 355 14.84 2.07 11.88
N GLY A 356 14.88 0.74 12.06
CA GLY A 356 13.95 -0.17 11.45
C GLY A 356 14.21 -1.62 11.82
N PHE A 357 13.34 -2.49 11.35
CA PHE A 357 13.45 -3.92 11.62
C PHE A 357 12.77 -4.80 10.57
N ILE A 358 13.18 -6.06 10.53
CA ILE A 358 12.52 -7.16 9.82
C ILE A 358 12.23 -8.27 10.83
N LEU A 359 10.98 -8.65 10.99
CA LEU A 359 10.53 -9.75 11.82
C LEU A 359 9.79 -10.77 10.97
N MET A 360 10.10 -12.07 11.13
CA MET A 360 9.44 -13.14 10.40
C MET A 360 9.10 -14.31 11.32
N GLY A 361 8.04 -15.04 10.99
CA GLY A 361 7.56 -16.18 11.77
C GLY A 361 7.08 -15.75 13.16
N ARG A 362 7.46 -16.46 14.21
CA ARG A 362 7.05 -16.15 15.60
C ARG A 362 7.55 -14.81 16.12
N ALA A 363 8.56 -14.21 15.48
CA ALA A 363 9.09 -12.92 15.88
C ALA A 363 8.05 -11.78 15.74
N VAL A 364 7.03 -11.94 14.89
CA VAL A 364 6.02 -10.90 14.61
C VAL A 364 5.10 -10.58 15.80
N ASP A 365 4.96 -11.49 16.77
CA ASP A 365 3.99 -11.36 17.88
C ASP A 365 4.17 -10.09 18.72
N ARG A 366 5.35 -9.48 18.70
CA ARG A 366 5.69 -8.29 19.50
C ARG A 366 6.12 -7.10 18.66
N ALA A 367 5.81 -7.11 17.38
CA ALA A 367 6.21 -6.04 16.44
C ALA A 367 5.77 -4.64 16.87
N GLY A 368 4.62 -4.52 17.54
CA GLY A 368 4.10 -3.25 18.05
C GLY A 368 5.07 -2.53 19.00
N ILE A 369 5.82 -3.27 19.84
CA ILE A 369 6.81 -2.67 20.75
C ILE A 369 7.92 -2.01 19.92
N TYR A 370 8.48 -2.72 18.96
CA TYR A 370 9.56 -2.18 18.11
C TYR A 370 9.07 -1.05 17.21
N THR A 371 7.85 -1.15 16.68
CA THR A 371 7.23 -0.05 15.92
C THR A 371 7.12 1.23 16.75
N SER A 372 6.75 1.10 18.03
CA SER A 372 6.67 2.24 18.95
C SER A 372 8.05 2.86 19.22
N LEU A 373 9.11 2.05 19.30
CA LEU A 373 10.49 2.57 19.45
C LEU A 373 10.93 3.37 18.22
N VAL A 374 10.63 2.85 17.00
CA VAL A 374 10.95 3.54 15.75
C VAL A 374 10.19 4.87 15.66
N ARG A 375 8.87 4.85 15.85
CA ARG A 375 8.01 6.05 15.74
C ARG A 375 8.29 7.08 16.83
N GLY A 376 8.62 6.63 18.04
CA GLY A 376 8.95 7.50 19.17
C GLY A 376 10.40 7.97 19.20
N ALA A 377 11.25 7.51 18.26
CA ALA A 377 12.70 7.76 18.26
C ALA A 377 13.34 7.54 19.64
N VAL A 378 12.90 6.47 20.33
CA VAL A 378 13.30 6.20 21.74
C VAL A 378 14.79 5.87 21.78
N PRO A 379 15.62 6.57 22.63
CA PRO A 379 17.01 6.22 22.81
C PRO A 379 17.14 4.79 23.38
N LEU A 380 17.91 3.92 22.74
CA LEU A 380 18.10 2.54 23.16
C LEU A 380 18.86 2.45 24.50
N SER A 381 19.73 3.42 24.79
CA SER A 381 20.40 3.57 26.07
C SER A 381 19.44 3.83 27.24
N SER A 382 18.21 4.28 26.98
CA SER A 382 17.18 4.52 28.02
C SER A 382 16.40 3.27 28.41
N ILE A 383 16.63 2.14 27.75
CA ILE A 383 15.93 0.86 27.95
C ILE A 383 16.93 -0.29 28.04
N ASP A 384 16.49 -1.44 28.55
CA ASP A 384 17.27 -2.69 28.47
C ASP A 384 17.10 -3.30 27.06
N TRP A 385 17.88 -2.79 26.10
CA TRP A 385 17.85 -3.21 24.71
C TRP A 385 18.23 -4.69 24.52
N GLU A 386 19.21 -5.20 25.28
CA GLU A 386 19.66 -6.58 25.20
C GLU A 386 18.54 -7.56 25.58
N THR A 387 17.80 -7.24 26.64
CA THR A 387 16.60 -8.00 27.00
C THR A 387 15.50 -7.84 25.95
N LEU A 388 15.25 -6.61 25.48
CA LEU A 388 14.14 -6.35 24.57
C LEU A 388 14.28 -7.04 23.22
N LYS A 389 15.48 -7.04 22.63
CA LYS A 389 15.72 -7.70 21.34
C LYS A 389 15.57 -9.21 21.39
N THR A 390 15.84 -9.84 22.53
CA THR A 390 15.70 -11.27 22.74
C THR A 390 14.30 -11.66 23.19
N LYS A 391 13.81 -11.00 24.25
CA LYS A 391 12.50 -11.24 24.88
C LYS A 391 11.76 -9.90 25.00
N PRO A 392 10.96 -9.50 24.00
CA PRO A 392 10.27 -8.21 23.99
C PRO A 392 9.20 -8.15 25.09
N LEU A 393 9.62 -7.79 26.28
CA LEU A 393 8.77 -7.64 27.46
C LEU A 393 8.76 -6.17 27.92
N LEU A 394 7.65 -5.71 28.47
CA LEU A 394 7.56 -4.38 29.08
C LEU A 394 8.55 -4.18 30.22
N ALA A 395 9.06 -5.26 30.82
CA ALA A 395 10.09 -5.21 31.84
C ALA A 395 11.40 -4.56 31.39
N ALA A 396 11.70 -4.52 30.10
CA ALA A 396 12.85 -3.83 29.53
C ALA A 396 12.77 -2.30 29.63
N PHE A 397 11.57 -1.75 29.91
CA PHE A 397 11.37 -0.31 30.10
C PHE A 397 11.45 0.08 31.57
N ALA A 398 11.95 1.27 31.89
CA ALA A 398 11.95 1.80 33.25
C ALA A 398 10.52 1.87 33.82
N LEU A 399 10.39 1.72 35.15
CA LEU A 399 9.08 1.68 35.83
C LEU A 399 8.22 2.92 35.50
N ARG A 400 8.84 4.10 35.40
CA ARG A 400 8.16 5.35 35.04
C ARG A 400 7.54 5.28 33.65
N GLU A 401 8.30 4.79 32.66
CA GLU A 401 7.84 4.64 31.28
C GLU A 401 6.75 3.58 31.17
N ARG A 402 6.89 2.45 31.88
CA ARG A 402 5.83 1.43 31.95
C ARG A 402 4.51 1.98 32.48
N LYS A 403 4.56 2.81 33.54
CA LYS A 403 3.37 3.46 34.08
C LYS A 403 2.73 4.39 33.05
N LYS A 404 3.51 5.20 32.34
CA LYS A 404 3.02 6.08 31.26
C LYS A 404 2.38 5.29 30.11
N MET A 405 3.01 4.20 29.64
CA MET A 405 2.47 3.34 28.59
C MET A 405 1.16 2.65 28.99
N LEU A 406 0.96 2.38 30.27
CA LEU A 406 -0.22 1.68 30.80
C LEU A 406 -1.28 2.64 31.36
N SER A 407 -0.97 3.94 31.51
CA SER A 407 -1.97 4.94 31.89
C SER A 407 -2.92 5.23 30.75
N LYS A 408 -4.19 5.52 31.08
CA LYS A 408 -5.19 5.96 30.08
C LYS A 408 -5.07 7.46 29.72
N GLU A 409 -4.08 8.15 30.25
CA GLU A 409 -3.81 9.53 29.91
C GLU A 409 -3.08 9.58 28.54
N VAL A 410 -3.89 9.77 27.50
CA VAL A 410 -3.46 10.15 26.15
C VAL A 410 -3.78 11.62 25.97
#